data_2bd4c1a6b40a75571d3c8e2d9b96e573
#
_entry.id   2bd4c1a6b40a75571d3c8e2d9b96e573
#
_cell.length_a   1.000
_cell.length_b   1.000
_cell.length_c   1.000
_cell.angle_alpha   90.00
_cell.angle_beta   90.00
_cell.angle_gamma   90.00
#
_symmetry.space_group_name_H-M   'P 1'
#
loop_
_entity.id
_entity.type
_entity.pdbx_description
1 polymer ?
#
loop_
_entity_poly.entity_id
_entity_poly.type
_entity_poly.pdbx_seq_one_letter_code
_entity_poly.pdbx_strand_id
1 'polypeptide(L)'
;MNGKISELYDNLVQEGVDSALSKEACDTSEGLVRLLEDIEQALEDVEKAISEEPKVIKGGSANKQKRRRIKKLRNHLRKDVIPRKQRYEEAREILEDRNSFSKTDHAATFMRMKEDHMKNGQLKPGYNVQAATNGQYVLAYDIFPNPTDTRTLKPFLQSIQTLDLFQYIVADAGYGSEENYSFIIDELEKIPLIPYGMYQKEMTKKYQNSPNTPNNWTYLEETDQFIKPDGVVYSFKKYSRRTDKYGFERDFKIYEADKVQDTPELEQLAKTEKGYQKQILYNPTWAYFKELIKAELHSEEGSRLYAKRKIDVEPVFGRLKSIFGVRRVHVRGHQAVQTEVGFLFMSMNLTKLAKNLASIITKNQKPHRHFHVLIVFKYEITVWFYFNASFCPASFSCDNFFKFILLS
;
A
#
# COMPACT_ATOMS: atom_id res chain seq x y z
N MET A 1 18.20 14.71 12.34
CA MET A 1 19.21 14.14 13.24
C MET A 1 20.61 14.38 12.71
N ASN A 2 20.87 14.04 11.45
CA ASN A 2 22.19 14.14 10.80
C ASN A 2 22.84 15.55 10.92
N GLY A 3 22.09 16.65 10.77
CA GLY A 3 22.64 17.99 10.96
C GLY A 3 23.18 18.26 12.36
N LYS A 4 22.55 17.71 13.41
CA LYS A 4 23.05 17.82 14.79
C LYS A 4 24.27 16.95 15.05
N ILE A 5 24.35 15.78 14.40
CA ILE A 5 25.51 14.91 14.46
C ILE A 5 26.70 15.59 13.78
N SER A 6 26.45 16.19 12.62
CA SER A 6 27.45 16.97 11.88
C SER A 6 28.02 18.12 12.72
N GLU A 7 27.18 18.90 13.38
CA GLU A 7 27.59 20.00 14.26
C GLU A 7 28.40 19.49 15.46
N LEU A 8 27.99 18.38 16.07
CA LEU A 8 28.69 17.76 17.18
C LEU A 8 30.09 17.27 16.77
N TYR A 9 30.18 16.65 15.59
CA TYR A 9 31.45 16.20 15.00
C TYR A 9 32.40 17.40 14.78
N ASP A 10 31.91 18.47 14.15
CA ASP A 10 32.69 19.69 13.90
C ASP A 10 33.19 20.31 15.21
N ASN A 11 32.37 20.33 16.26
CA ASN A 11 32.78 20.80 17.60
C ASN A 11 33.87 19.90 18.22
N LEU A 12 33.83 18.59 18.00
CA LEU A 12 34.86 17.67 18.50
C LEU A 12 36.20 17.88 17.81
N VAL A 13 36.17 18.06 16.48
CA VAL A 13 37.36 18.36 15.67
C VAL A 13 37.99 19.70 16.13
N GLN A 14 37.19 20.73 16.43
CA GLN A 14 37.67 22.02 16.97
C GLN A 14 38.33 21.87 18.34
N GLU A 15 37.89 20.93 19.15
CA GLU A 15 38.53 20.63 20.45
C GLU A 15 39.75 19.69 20.29
N GLY A 16 40.15 19.35 19.05
CA GLY A 16 41.31 18.52 18.75
C GLY A 16 41.14 17.07 19.19
N VAL A 17 39.94 16.53 18.97
CA VAL A 17 39.69 15.09 19.03
C VAL A 17 39.94 14.53 17.65
N ASP A 18 41.04 13.80 17.47
CA ASP A 18 41.35 13.11 16.24
C ASP A 18 40.53 11.83 16.17
N SER A 19 39.60 11.76 15.20
CA SER A 19 38.88 10.55 14.87
C SER A 19 39.26 10.09 13.47
N ALA A 20 39.56 8.82 13.32
CA ALA A 20 39.80 8.18 12.01
C ALA A 20 38.50 8.03 11.20
N LEU A 21 37.35 8.32 11.81
CA LEU A 21 36.05 8.19 11.19
C LEU A 21 35.72 9.41 10.33
N SER A 22 35.19 9.15 9.12
CA SER A 22 34.62 10.24 8.31
C SER A 22 33.30 10.73 8.92
N LYS A 23 32.91 11.95 8.58
CA LYS A 23 31.65 12.54 9.04
C LYS A 23 30.42 11.71 8.62
N GLU A 24 30.49 11.08 7.43
CA GLU A 24 29.45 10.19 6.93
C GLU A 24 29.38 8.88 7.72
N ALA A 25 30.52 8.35 8.19
CA ALA A 25 30.56 7.14 9.02
C ALA A 25 29.84 7.34 10.37
N CYS A 26 29.78 8.57 10.87
CA CYS A 26 29.07 8.92 12.08
C CYS A 26 27.53 9.02 11.90
N ASP A 27 27.02 8.79 10.69
CA ASP A 27 25.58 8.77 10.42
C ASP A 27 24.89 7.46 10.86
N THR A 28 25.61 6.53 11.47
CA THR A 28 25.08 5.30 12.07
C THR A 28 25.29 5.28 13.57
N SER A 29 24.45 4.50 14.30
CA SER A 29 24.60 4.32 15.75
C SER A 29 25.94 3.65 16.10
N GLU A 30 26.41 2.72 15.28
CA GLU A 30 27.71 2.07 15.42
C GLU A 30 28.86 3.06 15.24
N GLY A 31 28.80 3.91 14.20
CA GLY A 31 29.78 4.98 14.00
C GLY A 31 29.84 5.96 15.16
N LEU A 32 28.69 6.29 15.76
CA LEU A 32 28.63 7.15 16.95
C LEU A 32 29.22 6.47 18.20
N VAL A 33 29.09 5.16 18.34
CA VAL A 33 29.72 4.41 19.44
C VAL A 33 31.25 4.43 19.28
N ARG A 34 31.77 4.20 18.06
CA ARG A 34 33.21 4.32 17.78
C ARG A 34 33.75 5.74 18.03
N LEU A 35 32.97 6.76 17.62
CA LEU A 35 33.30 8.14 17.92
C LEU A 35 33.37 8.41 19.43
N LEU A 36 32.50 7.73 20.22
CA LEU A 36 32.54 7.82 21.67
C LEU A 36 33.82 7.23 22.24
N GLU A 37 34.33 6.14 21.70
CA GLU A 37 35.61 5.51 22.07
C GLU A 37 36.79 6.48 21.80
N ASP A 38 36.81 7.12 20.61
CA ASP A 38 37.81 8.12 20.25
C ASP A 38 37.81 9.33 21.24
N ILE A 39 36.61 9.76 21.64
CA ILE A 39 36.45 10.82 22.64
C ILE A 39 36.99 10.38 24.04
N GLU A 40 36.74 9.13 24.41
CA GLU A 40 37.24 8.60 25.70
C GLU A 40 38.76 8.51 25.68
N GLN A 41 39.36 8.08 24.56
CA GLN A 41 40.82 8.11 24.41
C GLN A 41 41.39 9.52 24.47
N ALA A 42 40.81 10.48 23.76
CA ALA A 42 41.23 11.88 23.81
C ALA A 42 41.10 12.51 25.22
N LEU A 43 40.09 12.07 26.00
CA LEU A 43 39.94 12.47 27.39
C LEU A 43 41.07 11.93 28.29
N GLU A 44 41.50 10.69 28.08
CA GLU A 44 42.63 10.08 28.80
C GLU A 44 43.93 10.84 28.51
N ASP A 45 44.17 11.20 27.25
CA ASP A 45 45.38 11.95 26.86
C ASP A 45 45.40 13.36 27.48
N VAL A 46 44.24 14.05 27.49
CA VAL A 46 44.11 15.34 28.16
C VAL A 46 44.25 15.21 29.69
N GLU A 47 43.81 14.11 30.29
CA GLU A 47 43.96 13.87 31.73
C GLU A 47 45.42 13.59 32.10
N LYS A 48 46.17 12.87 31.26
CA LYS A 48 47.63 12.70 31.41
C LYS A 48 48.36 14.03 31.33
N ALA A 49 48.05 14.86 30.32
CA ALA A 49 48.63 16.20 30.18
C ALA A 49 48.33 17.09 31.39
N ILE A 50 47.15 17.00 31.99
CA ILE A 50 46.80 17.74 33.21
C ILE A 50 47.62 17.25 34.41
N SER A 51 47.97 15.98 34.51
CA SER A 51 48.76 15.43 35.61
C SER A 51 50.22 15.94 35.61
N GLU A 52 50.74 16.25 34.41
CA GLU A 52 52.08 16.77 34.20
C GLU A 52 52.19 18.29 34.36
N GLU A 53 51.04 18.99 34.41
CA GLU A 53 51.01 20.45 34.60
C GLU A 53 51.37 20.89 36.03
N PRO A 54 52.11 21.99 36.19
CA PRO A 54 52.34 22.60 37.50
C PRO A 54 51.01 23.04 38.12
N LYS A 55 50.90 22.93 39.47
CA LYS A 55 49.68 23.29 40.18
C LYS A 55 49.38 24.79 40.01
N VAL A 56 48.34 25.11 39.21
CA VAL A 56 47.88 26.48 39.01
C VAL A 56 46.89 26.85 40.10
N ILE A 57 47.19 27.92 40.83
CA ILE A 57 46.42 28.33 42.04
C ILE A 57 45.12 29.04 41.69
N LYS A 58 44.98 29.73 40.54
CA LYS A 58 43.77 30.47 40.14
C LYS A 58 43.46 30.26 38.64
N GLY A 59 42.16 30.04 38.29
CA GLY A 59 41.66 30.12 36.92
C GLY A 59 41.60 28.83 36.11
N GLY A 60 42.28 27.77 36.48
CA GLY A 60 42.32 26.50 35.72
C GLY A 60 43.16 26.61 34.43
N SER A 61 43.91 25.57 34.08
CA SER A 61 44.71 25.51 32.84
C SER A 61 43.82 25.38 31.62
N ALA A 62 44.40 25.65 30.43
CA ALA A 62 43.74 25.45 29.15
C ALA A 62 43.27 24.00 29.00
N ASN A 63 44.09 23.02 29.43
CA ASN A 63 43.75 21.61 29.39
C ASN A 63 42.56 21.23 30.29
N LYS A 64 42.42 21.85 31.45
CA LYS A 64 41.25 21.68 32.32
C LYS A 64 39.97 22.22 31.68
N GLN A 65 40.07 23.32 30.94
CA GLN A 65 38.92 23.86 30.19
C GLN A 65 38.58 22.97 29.01
N LYS A 66 39.59 22.51 28.23
CA LYS A 66 39.42 21.56 27.13
C LYS A 66 38.72 20.28 27.62
N ARG A 67 39.21 19.67 28.71
CA ARG A 67 38.61 18.50 29.34
C ARG A 67 37.11 18.72 29.65
N ARG A 68 36.74 19.89 30.22
CA ARG A 68 35.33 20.19 30.53
C ARG A 68 34.47 20.24 29.29
N ARG A 69 34.94 20.84 28.20
CA ARG A 69 34.22 20.91 26.91
C ARG A 69 34.06 19.53 26.30
N ILE A 70 35.12 18.74 26.20
CA ILE A 70 35.06 17.38 25.68
C ILE A 70 34.15 16.49 26.54
N LYS A 71 34.21 16.56 27.87
CA LYS A 71 33.28 15.84 28.78
C LYS A 71 31.81 16.22 28.55
N LYS A 72 31.54 17.49 28.26
CA LYS A 72 30.18 17.94 27.93
C LYS A 72 29.70 17.33 26.61
N LEU A 73 30.52 17.31 25.55
CA LEU A 73 30.21 16.73 24.25
C LEU A 73 30.05 15.20 24.37
N ARG A 74 30.95 14.50 25.07
CA ARG A 74 30.83 13.07 25.38
C ARG A 74 29.51 12.74 26.08
N ASN A 75 29.13 13.48 27.10
CA ASN A 75 27.91 13.25 27.87
C ASN A 75 26.67 13.50 27.00
N HIS A 76 26.68 14.47 26.10
CA HIS A 76 25.63 14.73 25.15
C HIS A 76 25.52 13.59 24.15
N LEU A 77 26.64 13.13 23.57
CA LEU A 77 26.67 11.99 22.65
C LEU A 77 26.11 10.73 23.31
N ARG A 78 26.64 10.36 24.48
CA ARG A 78 26.28 9.12 25.19
C ARG A 78 24.83 9.10 25.69
N LYS A 79 24.34 10.23 26.26
CA LYS A 79 23.03 10.26 26.92
C LYS A 79 21.86 10.64 26.01
N ASP A 80 22.10 11.40 24.95
CA ASP A 80 21.04 11.87 24.06
C ASP A 80 21.19 11.36 22.63
N VAL A 81 22.34 11.56 21.98
CA VAL A 81 22.49 11.34 20.55
C VAL A 81 22.45 9.85 20.18
N ILE A 82 23.26 9.01 20.82
CA ILE A 82 23.32 7.57 20.55
C ILE A 82 21.97 6.87 20.80
N PRO A 83 21.34 7.01 22.01
CA PRO A 83 20.05 6.33 22.25
C PRO A 83 18.92 6.83 21.35
N ARG A 84 19.01 8.09 20.88
CA ARG A 84 18.02 8.63 19.93
C ARG A 84 18.25 8.10 18.53
N LYS A 85 19.50 7.96 18.11
CA LYS A 85 19.86 7.41 16.80
C LYS A 85 19.44 5.95 16.71
N GLN A 86 19.74 5.12 17.70
CA GLN A 86 19.33 3.72 17.79
C GLN A 86 17.82 3.58 17.64
N ARG A 87 17.03 4.38 18.40
CA ARG A 87 15.56 4.37 18.28
C ARG A 87 15.06 4.77 16.89
N TYR A 88 15.77 5.65 16.17
CA TYR A 88 15.38 5.98 14.79
C TYR A 88 15.74 4.88 13.80
N GLU A 89 16.83 4.16 14.02
CA GLU A 89 17.22 3.01 13.21
C GLU A 89 16.24 1.85 13.41
N GLU A 90 15.93 1.48 14.65
CA GLU A 90 14.90 0.50 14.99
C GLU A 90 13.52 0.88 14.38
N ALA A 91 13.13 2.15 14.51
CA ALA A 91 11.87 2.62 13.93
C ALA A 91 11.88 2.56 12.40
N ARG A 92 13.03 2.76 11.76
CA ARG A 92 13.17 2.67 10.30
C ARG A 92 13.06 1.23 9.81
N GLU A 93 13.65 0.28 10.53
CA GLU A 93 13.50 -1.15 10.25
C GLU A 93 12.05 -1.60 10.36
N ILE A 94 11.35 -1.19 11.44
CA ILE A 94 9.92 -1.52 11.62
C ILE A 94 9.04 -0.87 10.55
N LEU A 95 9.39 0.35 10.10
CA LEU A 95 8.61 1.07 9.08
C LEU A 95 8.65 0.39 7.71
N GLU A 96 9.81 -0.18 7.35
CA GLU A 96 10.03 -0.68 5.98
C GLU A 96 9.64 0.38 4.94
N ASP A 97 8.63 0.09 4.10
CA ASP A 97 8.05 1.02 3.10
C ASP A 97 6.81 1.78 3.61
N ARG A 98 6.38 1.55 4.86
CA ARG A 98 5.22 2.18 5.48
C ARG A 98 5.51 3.61 5.93
N ASN A 99 4.46 4.43 6.03
CA ASN A 99 4.57 5.81 6.52
C ASN A 99 4.45 5.92 8.05
N SER A 100 3.96 4.87 8.72
CA SER A 100 3.74 4.87 10.17
C SER A 100 3.56 3.46 10.72
N PHE A 101 3.81 3.30 12.01
CA PHE A 101 3.48 2.09 12.76
C PHE A 101 2.98 2.45 14.16
N SER A 102 2.24 1.55 14.81
CA SER A 102 1.78 1.74 16.18
C SER A 102 2.85 1.28 17.19
N LYS A 103 3.07 2.07 18.23
CA LYS A 103 4.01 1.71 19.31
C LYS A 103 3.59 0.47 20.09
N THR A 104 2.31 0.14 20.11
CA THR A 104 1.76 -1.01 20.85
C THR A 104 1.59 -2.24 19.99
N ASP A 105 1.59 -2.07 18.66
CA ASP A 105 1.49 -3.13 17.67
C ASP A 105 2.26 -2.70 16.41
N HIS A 106 3.51 -3.11 16.32
CA HIS A 106 4.42 -2.69 15.26
C HIS A 106 3.98 -3.14 13.86
N ALA A 107 3.15 -4.18 13.78
CA ALA A 107 2.59 -4.65 12.51
C ALA A 107 1.41 -3.79 12.02
N ALA A 108 0.74 -3.06 12.92
CA ALA A 108 -0.37 -2.19 12.57
C ALA A 108 0.10 -0.82 12.06
N THR A 109 -0.57 -0.32 11.03
CA THR A 109 -0.32 1.00 10.44
C THR A 109 -1.45 1.96 10.78
N PHE A 110 -1.14 3.24 10.96
CA PHE A 110 -2.17 4.26 11.16
C PHE A 110 -2.92 4.52 9.86
N MET A 111 -4.22 4.27 9.87
CA MET A 111 -5.11 4.44 8.72
C MET A 111 -6.44 5.08 9.11
N ARG A 112 -7.10 5.69 8.13
CA ARG A 112 -8.45 6.25 8.33
C ARG A 112 -9.47 5.11 8.33
N MET A 113 -10.25 5.03 9.41
CA MET A 113 -11.31 4.02 9.51
C MET A 113 -12.53 4.44 8.69
N LYS A 114 -13.21 3.47 8.05
CA LYS A 114 -14.49 3.72 7.33
C LYS A 114 -15.58 4.24 8.28
N GLU A 115 -15.59 3.77 9.53
CA GLU A 115 -16.52 4.18 10.57
C GLU A 115 -15.90 5.28 11.46
N ASP A 116 -15.77 6.46 10.90
CA ASP A 116 -15.37 7.64 11.65
C ASP A 116 -16.63 8.39 12.12
N HIS A 117 -17.18 7.98 13.26
CA HIS A 117 -18.38 8.57 13.84
C HIS A 117 -18.21 10.07 14.16
N MET A 118 -16.98 10.48 14.45
CA MET A 118 -16.67 11.88 14.78
C MET A 118 -16.44 12.74 13.53
N LYS A 119 -16.31 12.13 12.36
CA LYS A 119 -15.99 12.77 11.06
C LYS A 119 -14.80 13.74 11.12
N ASN A 120 -13.86 13.49 12.04
CA ASN A 120 -12.67 14.31 12.25
C ASN A 120 -11.42 13.79 11.49
N GLY A 121 -11.55 12.71 10.74
CA GLY A 121 -10.47 12.12 9.97
C GLY A 121 -9.36 11.49 10.82
N GLN A 122 -9.64 11.16 12.07
CA GLN A 122 -8.67 10.57 12.99
C GLN A 122 -8.12 9.26 12.46
N LEU A 123 -6.79 9.16 12.43
CA LEU A 123 -6.09 7.93 12.09
C LEU A 123 -6.05 7.01 13.32
N LYS A 124 -6.33 5.72 13.10
CA LYS A 124 -6.23 4.66 14.13
C LYS A 124 -5.34 3.54 13.64
N PRO A 125 -4.61 2.86 14.54
CA PRO A 125 -3.86 1.67 14.15
C PRO A 125 -4.81 0.60 13.66
N GLY A 126 -4.50 -0.03 12.55
CA GLY A 126 -5.33 -1.06 11.95
C GLY A 126 -4.60 -1.85 10.88
N TYR A 127 -5.33 -2.83 10.38
CA TYR A 127 -4.92 -3.71 9.29
C TYR A 127 -5.92 -3.58 8.14
N ASN A 128 -5.45 -3.70 6.93
CA ASN A 128 -6.27 -3.82 5.75
C ASN A 128 -6.54 -5.31 5.49
N VAL A 129 -7.79 -5.72 5.66
CA VAL A 129 -8.22 -7.11 5.47
C VAL A 129 -8.72 -7.28 4.06
N GLN A 130 -8.05 -8.14 3.29
CA GLN A 130 -8.43 -8.52 1.94
C GLN A 130 -9.15 -9.87 1.98
N ALA A 131 -10.22 -10.00 1.20
CA ALA A 131 -10.97 -11.25 1.09
C ALA A 131 -11.40 -11.50 -0.35
N ALA A 132 -11.20 -12.73 -0.81
CA ALA A 132 -11.70 -13.22 -2.07
C ALA A 132 -12.93 -14.08 -1.82
N THR A 133 -14.03 -13.78 -2.52
CA THR A 133 -15.31 -14.48 -2.32
C THR A 133 -15.87 -15.04 -3.61
N ASN A 134 -16.66 -16.08 -3.49
CA ASN A 134 -17.55 -16.57 -4.55
C ASN A 134 -18.83 -17.12 -3.92
N GLY A 135 -19.99 -16.64 -4.37
CA GLY A 135 -21.26 -16.99 -3.79
C GLY A 135 -21.35 -16.68 -2.29
N GLN A 136 -20.70 -15.60 -1.82
CA GLN A 136 -20.56 -15.19 -0.41
C GLN A 136 -19.81 -16.20 0.47
N TYR A 137 -19.09 -17.16 -0.09
CA TYR A 137 -18.08 -17.94 0.63
C TYR A 137 -16.75 -17.22 0.52
N VAL A 138 -16.02 -17.12 1.61
CA VAL A 138 -14.66 -16.60 1.60
C VAL A 138 -13.73 -17.73 1.17
N LEU A 139 -13.09 -17.57 0.02
CA LEU A 139 -12.19 -18.56 -0.55
C LEU A 139 -10.74 -18.34 -0.13
N ALA A 140 -10.34 -17.10 -0.01
CA ALA A 140 -9.04 -16.69 0.47
C ALA A 140 -9.16 -15.38 1.23
N TYR A 141 -8.23 -15.14 2.14
CA TYR A 141 -8.09 -13.87 2.85
C TYR A 141 -6.63 -13.63 3.21
N ASP A 142 -6.31 -12.37 3.39
CA ASP A 142 -5.01 -11.96 3.92
C ASP A 142 -5.13 -10.60 4.60
N ILE A 143 -4.13 -10.22 5.38
CA ILE A 143 -4.07 -8.94 6.05
C ILE A 143 -2.82 -8.17 5.64
N PHE A 144 -2.98 -6.87 5.42
CA PHE A 144 -1.89 -6.02 4.95
C PHE A 144 -1.74 -4.79 5.85
N PRO A 145 -0.50 -4.33 6.05
CA PRO A 145 -0.25 -3.07 6.74
C PRO A 145 -0.51 -1.85 5.85
N ASN A 146 -0.77 -2.03 4.55
CA ASN A 146 -0.96 -0.95 3.58
C ASN A 146 -2.36 -0.34 3.71
N PRO A 147 -2.50 0.98 3.93
CA PRO A 147 -3.80 1.64 4.08
C PRO A 147 -4.63 1.70 2.79
N THR A 148 -4.00 1.48 1.63
CA THR A 148 -4.64 1.57 0.30
C THR A 148 -4.68 0.21 -0.38
N ASP A 149 -5.80 -0.07 -1.03
CA ASP A 149 -6.07 -1.36 -1.67
C ASP A 149 -5.23 -1.61 -2.92
N THR A 150 -4.83 -0.54 -3.62
CA THR A 150 -4.05 -0.62 -4.87
C THR A 150 -2.79 -1.49 -4.73
N ARG A 151 -2.13 -1.42 -3.57
CA ARG A 151 -0.86 -2.13 -3.32
C ARG A 151 -1.03 -3.53 -2.75
N THR A 152 -2.22 -3.86 -2.30
CA THR A 152 -2.50 -5.17 -1.69
C THR A 152 -2.92 -6.21 -2.71
N LEU A 153 -3.37 -5.79 -3.91
CA LEU A 153 -3.94 -6.68 -4.90
C LEU A 153 -2.92 -7.73 -5.42
N LYS A 154 -1.77 -7.25 -5.90
CA LYS A 154 -0.74 -8.15 -6.46
C LYS A 154 -0.28 -9.21 -5.45
N PRO A 155 0.19 -8.87 -4.24
CA PRO A 155 0.60 -9.88 -3.26
C PRO A 155 -0.57 -10.76 -2.80
N PHE A 156 -1.79 -10.22 -2.71
CA PHE A 156 -2.95 -11.01 -2.35
C PHE A 156 -3.30 -12.05 -3.43
N LEU A 157 -3.35 -11.67 -4.70
CA LEU A 157 -3.60 -12.62 -5.77
C LEU A 157 -2.53 -13.70 -5.86
N GLN A 158 -1.27 -13.35 -5.63
CA GLN A 158 -0.16 -14.32 -5.60
C GLN A 158 -0.28 -15.34 -4.45
N SER A 159 -0.94 -14.99 -3.36
CA SER A 159 -1.16 -15.90 -2.22
C SER A 159 -2.31 -16.91 -2.45
N ILE A 160 -3.16 -16.70 -3.47
CA ILE A 160 -4.33 -17.56 -3.74
C ILE A 160 -3.94 -18.79 -4.54
N GLN A 161 -3.85 -19.95 -3.90
CA GLN A 161 -3.47 -21.21 -4.54
C GLN A 161 -4.44 -21.69 -5.63
N THR A 162 -5.72 -21.32 -5.53
CA THR A 162 -6.78 -21.74 -6.45
C THR A 162 -7.07 -20.70 -7.53
N LEU A 163 -6.21 -19.72 -7.72
CA LEU A 163 -6.45 -18.60 -8.63
C LEU A 163 -6.64 -19.05 -10.09
N ASP A 164 -6.00 -20.13 -10.48
CA ASP A 164 -6.08 -20.68 -11.85
C ASP A 164 -7.49 -21.15 -12.23
N LEU A 165 -8.34 -21.46 -11.24
CA LEU A 165 -9.73 -21.85 -11.49
C LEU A 165 -10.62 -20.68 -11.95
N PHE A 166 -10.15 -19.45 -11.89
CA PHE A 166 -10.93 -18.25 -12.18
C PHE A 166 -10.41 -17.56 -13.43
N GLN A 167 -11.32 -17.17 -14.30
CA GLN A 167 -11.02 -16.40 -15.51
C GLN A 167 -11.10 -14.88 -15.26
N TYR A 168 -12.06 -14.46 -14.43
CA TYR A 168 -12.33 -13.05 -14.15
C TYR A 168 -11.92 -12.67 -12.73
N ILE A 169 -11.27 -11.51 -12.59
CA ILE A 169 -10.97 -10.89 -11.32
C ILE A 169 -11.83 -9.63 -11.18
N VAL A 170 -12.75 -9.65 -10.23
CA VAL A 170 -13.71 -8.58 -10.02
C VAL A 170 -13.40 -7.87 -8.70
N ALA A 171 -13.11 -6.56 -8.76
CA ALA A 171 -12.78 -5.80 -7.56
C ALA A 171 -13.31 -4.34 -7.63
N ASP A 172 -13.16 -3.61 -6.53
CA ASP A 172 -13.56 -2.21 -6.44
C ASP A 172 -12.57 -1.29 -7.19
N ALA A 173 -13.01 -0.08 -7.49
CA ALA A 173 -12.19 0.96 -8.13
C ALA A 173 -10.93 1.33 -7.34
N GLY A 174 -10.88 1.05 -6.04
CA GLY A 174 -9.69 1.23 -5.21
C GLY A 174 -8.48 0.41 -5.64
N TYR A 175 -8.69 -0.68 -6.39
CA TYR A 175 -7.63 -1.56 -6.91
C TYR A 175 -7.17 -1.17 -8.32
N GLY A 176 -7.89 -0.28 -9.00
CA GLY A 176 -7.61 0.10 -10.40
C GLY A 176 -6.33 0.90 -10.54
N SER A 177 -5.28 0.28 -11.08
CA SER A 177 -4.00 0.91 -11.41
C SER A 177 -3.35 0.24 -12.61
N GLU A 178 -2.44 0.95 -13.26
CA GLU A 178 -1.69 0.42 -14.42
C GLU A 178 -0.90 -0.84 -14.03
N GLU A 179 -0.22 -0.82 -12.90
CA GLU A 179 0.53 -1.96 -12.36
C GLU A 179 -0.36 -3.19 -12.14
N ASN A 180 -1.54 -2.99 -11.53
CA ASN A 180 -2.45 -4.10 -11.26
C ASN A 180 -3.07 -4.66 -12.54
N TYR A 181 -3.38 -3.81 -13.53
CA TYR A 181 -3.90 -4.30 -14.81
C TYR A 181 -2.84 -5.07 -15.59
N SER A 182 -1.61 -4.55 -15.68
CA SER A 182 -0.51 -5.27 -16.31
C SER A 182 -0.27 -6.62 -15.61
N PHE A 183 -0.24 -6.65 -14.30
CA PHE A 183 -0.09 -7.89 -13.54
C PHE A 183 -1.20 -8.91 -13.85
N ILE A 184 -2.46 -8.47 -13.87
CA ILE A 184 -3.59 -9.40 -14.11
C ILE A 184 -3.63 -9.89 -15.55
N ILE A 185 -3.35 -9.00 -16.50
CA ILE A 185 -3.47 -9.30 -17.94
C ILE A 185 -2.22 -10.02 -18.45
N ASP A 186 -1.05 -9.45 -18.16
CA ASP A 186 0.20 -9.90 -18.78
C ASP A 186 0.86 -11.06 -17.99
N GLU A 187 0.79 -11.03 -16.61
CA GLU A 187 1.41 -12.08 -15.80
C GLU A 187 0.43 -13.23 -15.47
N LEU A 188 -0.84 -12.93 -15.18
CA LEU A 188 -1.83 -13.94 -14.79
C LEU A 188 -2.70 -14.41 -15.95
N GLU A 189 -2.69 -13.76 -17.10
CA GLU A 189 -3.53 -14.05 -18.27
C GLU A 189 -5.03 -14.10 -17.93
N LYS A 190 -5.51 -13.17 -17.07
CA LYS A 190 -6.89 -13.09 -16.60
C LYS A 190 -7.54 -11.77 -17.00
N ILE A 191 -8.87 -11.74 -16.91
CA ILE A 191 -9.66 -10.58 -17.29
C ILE A 191 -10.01 -9.75 -16.05
N PRO A 192 -9.50 -8.52 -15.92
CA PRO A 192 -9.86 -7.64 -14.81
C PRO A 192 -11.18 -6.93 -15.05
N LEU A 193 -12.14 -7.13 -14.17
CA LEU A 193 -13.37 -6.36 -14.07
C LEU A 193 -13.26 -5.38 -12.90
N ILE A 194 -12.33 -4.45 -12.99
CA ILE A 194 -11.94 -3.49 -11.95
C ILE A 194 -12.01 -2.09 -12.55
N PRO A 195 -12.95 -1.24 -12.15
CA PRO A 195 -12.97 0.14 -12.62
C PRO A 195 -11.74 0.91 -12.14
N TYR A 196 -11.28 1.87 -12.92
CA TYR A 196 -10.25 2.81 -12.46
C TYR A 196 -10.90 4.01 -11.73
N GLY A 197 -10.13 4.71 -10.91
CA GLY A 197 -10.67 5.73 -10.01
C GLY A 197 -11.49 6.86 -10.65
N MET A 198 -11.23 7.17 -11.92
CA MET A 198 -11.97 8.20 -12.68
C MET A 198 -13.14 7.64 -13.50
N TYR A 199 -13.34 6.31 -13.55
CA TYR A 199 -14.30 5.63 -14.40
C TYR A 199 -15.70 6.24 -14.35
N GLN A 200 -16.28 6.37 -13.15
CA GLN A 200 -17.61 6.95 -12.96
C GLN A 200 -17.68 8.43 -13.37
N LYS A 201 -16.60 9.19 -13.10
CA LYS A 201 -16.55 10.61 -13.44
C LYS A 201 -16.44 10.81 -14.95
N GLU A 202 -15.70 9.96 -15.65
CA GLU A 202 -15.57 10.00 -17.11
C GLU A 202 -16.88 9.71 -17.83
N MET A 203 -17.82 8.99 -17.21
CA MET A 203 -19.16 8.74 -17.75
C MET A 203 -20.10 9.94 -17.62
N THR A 204 -19.75 10.96 -16.85
CA THR A 204 -20.62 12.13 -16.66
C THR A 204 -20.55 13.08 -17.87
N LYS A 205 -21.71 13.62 -18.31
CA LYS A 205 -21.78 14.62 -19.38
C LYS A 205 -20.87 15.83 -19.13
N LYS A 206 -20.72 16.24 -17.85
CA LYS A 206 -19.83 17.34 -17.44
C LYS A 206 -18.38 17.07 -17.79
N TYR A 207 -17.90 15.84 -17.58
CA TYR A 207 -16.53 15.47 -17.91
C TYR A 207 -16.33 15.34 -19.42
N GLN A 208 -17.27 14.66 -20.11
CA GLN A 208 -17.23 14.45 -21.57
C GLN A 208 -17.26 15.78 -22.36
N ASN A 209 -17.97 16.79 -21.86
CA ASN A 209 -18.04 18.11 -22.47
C ASN A 209 -16.95 19.08 -21.99
N SER A 210 -16.01 18.64 -21.15
CA SER A 210 -14.96 19.52 -20.61
C SER A 210 -13.88 19.78 -21.65
N PRO A 211 -13.66 21.04 -22.10
CA PRO A 211 -12.63 21.35 -23.09
C PRO A 211 -11.20 21.25 -22.52
N ASN A 212 -11.06 21.23 -21.20
CA ASN A 212 -9.74 21.20 -20.55
C ASN A 212 -9.26 19.77 -20.25
N THR A 213 -10.00 18.77 -20.64
CA THR A 213 -9.66 17.37 -20.40
C THR A 213 -9.00 16.77 -21.65
N PRO A 214 -7.70 16.40 -21.62
CA PRO A 214 -6.99 15.91 -22.81
C PRO A 214 -7.63 14.69 -23.46
N ASN A 215 -8.35 13.86 -22.70
CA ASN A 215 -9.09 12.71 -23.24
C ASN A 215 -10.23 13.08 -24.19
N ASN A 216 -10.68 14.34 -24.16
CA ASN A 216 -11.77 14.85 -25.04
C ASN A 216 -11.22 15.61 -26.24
N TRP A 217 -9.89 15.66 -26.40
CA TRP A 217 -9.26 16.37 -27.50
C TRP A 217 -9.17 15.47 -28.72
N THR A 218 -9.14 16.07 -29.90
CA THR A 218 -8.95 15.33 -31.14
C THR A 218 -7.49 14.90 -31.27
N TYR A 219 -7.25 13.61 -31.46
CA TYR A 219 -5.92 13.08 -31.74
C TYR A 219 -5.79 12.82 -33.22
N LEU A 220 -4.74 13.35 -33.83
CA LEU A 220 -4.38 13.13 -35.23
C LEU A 220 -3.23 12.11 -35.29
N GLU A 221 -3.52 10.90 -35.74
CA GLU A 221 -2.52 9.82 -35.82
C GLU A 221 -1.42 10.12 -36.83
N GLU A 222 -1.77 10.71 -37.98
CA GLU A 222 -0.83 11.00 -39.07
C GLU A 222 0.30 11.95 -38.66
N THR A 223 0.02 12.88 -37.79
CA THR A 223 0.99 13.93 -37.34
C THR A 223 1.42 13.75 -35.87
N ASP A 224 0.88 12.75 -35.16
CA ASP A 224 1.07 12.52 -33.70
C ASP A 224 0.82 13.81 -32.89
N GLN A 225 -0.36 14.45 -33.09
CA GLN A 225 -0.75 15.71 -32.49
C GLN A 225 -2.09 15.63 -31.78
N PHE A 226 -2.25 16.41 -30.72
CA PHE A 226 -3.53 16.67 -30.08
C PHE A 226 -4.03 18.08 -30.42
N ILE A 227 -5.29 18.18 -30.81
CA ILE A 227 -5.98 19.47 -31.03
C ILE A 227 -7.00 19.65 -29.91
N LYS A 228 -6.82 20.69 -29.11
CA LYS A 228 -7.77 21.08 -28.07
C LYS A 228 -9.02 21.70 -28.73
N PRO A 229 -10.22 21.61 -28.14
CA PRO A 229 -11.44 22.21 -28.71
C PRO A 229 -11.41 23.71 -28.98
N ASP A 230 -10.50 24.45 -28.36
CA ASP A 230 -10.26 25.87 -28.66
C ASP A 230 -9.33 26.11 -29.85
N GLY A 231 -8.80 25.06 -30.47
CA GLY A 231 -7.94 25.12 -31.65
C GLY A 231 -6.44 25.03 -31.36
N VAL A 232 -6.02 25.04 -30.08
CA VAL A 232 -4.58 24.95 -29.75
C VAL A 232 -4.04 23.57 -30.10
N VAL A 233 -2.96 23.53 -30.89
CA VAL A 233 -2.28 22.33 -31.35
C VAL A 233 -1.13 21.97 -30.40
N TYR A 234 -1.02 20.72 -30.08
CA TYR A 234 0.05 20.13 -29.22
C TYR A 234 0.77 19.05 -30.01
N SER A 235 2.03 19.27 -30.31
CA SER A 235 2.87 18.32 -31.05
C SER A 235 3.70 17.45 -30.10
N PHE A 236 4.04 16.25 -30.56
CA PHE A 236 4.93 15.37 -29.81
C PHE A 236 6.29 16.01 -29.58
N LYS A 237 6.76 16.01 -28.34
CA LYS A 237 8.05 16.59 -27.96
C LYS A 237 9.10 15.52 -27.66
N LYS A 238 8.76 14.58 -26.75
CA LYS A 238 9.69 13.52 -26.32
C LYS A 238 8.99 12.43 -25.51
N TYR A 239 9.65 11.29 -25.43
CA TYR A 239 9.31 10.26 -24.45
C TYR A 239 9.88 10.60 -23.06
N SER A 240 9.21 10.17 -22.01
CA SER A 240 9.65 10.34 -20.63
C SER A 240 9.25 9.10 -19.83
N ARG A 241 10.24 8.42 -19.27
CA ARG A 241 10.01 7.33 -18.31
C ARG A 241 10.00 7.89 -16.90
N ARG A 242 9.06 7.46 -16.09
CA ARG A 242 8.94 7.86 -14.68
C ARG A 242 8.77 6.62 -13.83
N THR A 243 9.60 6.49 -12.81
CA THR A 243 9.52 5.46 -11.81
C THR A 243 8.83 6.02 -10.58
N ASP A 244 7.86 5.32 -10.04
CA ASP A 244 7.26 5.71 -8.77
C ASP A 244 8.15 5.30 -7.58
N LYS A 245 7.78 5.70 -6.37
CA LYS A 245 8.58 5.41 -5.16
C LYS A 245 8.71 3.92 -4.83
N TYR A 246 7.95 3.07 -5.51
CA TYR A 246 7.91 1.62 -5.31
C TYR A 246 8.56 0.83 -6.44
N GLY A 247 9.16 1.54 -7.41
CA GLY A 247 9.90 0.93 -8.49
C GLY A 247 9.09 0.63 -9.76
N PHE A 248 7.78 0.90 -9.78
CA PHE A 248 6.99 0.70 -10.99
C PHE A 248 7.26 1.81 -12.01
N GLU A 249 7.63 1.39 -13.23
CA GLU A 249 7.97 2.31 -14.32
C GLU A 249 6.78 2.56 -15.23
N ARG A 250 6.60 3.82 -15.63
CA ARG A 250 5.57 4.26 -16.57
C ARG A 250 6.19 5.06 -17.69
N ASP A 251 5.79 4.74 -18.91
CA ASP A 251 6.22 5.45 -20.09
C ASP A 251 5.17 6.50 -20.49
N PHE A 252 5.66 7.72 -20.72
CA PHE A 252 4.84 8.85 -21.11
C PHE A 252 5.33 9.43 -22.43
N LYS A 253 4.37 9.85 -23.27
CA LYS A 253 4.61 10.82 -24.34
C LYS A 253 4.33 12.22 -23.80
N ILE A 254 5.26 13.14 -24.00
CA ILE A 254 5.08 14.56 -23.67
C ILE A 254 4.76 15.29 -24.95
N TYR A 255 3.60 15.94 -24.99
CA TYR A 255 3.20 16.85 -26.05
C TYR A 255 3.31 18.28 -25.54
N GLU A 256 3.82 19.19 -26.36
CA GLU A 256 3.97 20.58 -26.05
C GLU A 256 3.16 21.42 -27.05
N ALA A 257 2.47 22.45 -26.55
CA ALA A 257 1.74 23.37 -27.43
C ALA A 257 2.70 24.04 -28.38
N ASP A 258 2.36 24.10 -29.68
CA ASP A 258 3.20 24.68 -30.71
C ASP A 258 3.43 26.16 -30.43
N LYS A 259 4.63 26.65 -30.74
CA LYS A 259 5.00 28.05 -30.53
C LYS A 259 4.27 28.98 -31.51
N VAL A 260 4.10 28.48 -32.71
CA VAL A 260 3.35 29.17 -33.79
C VAL A 260 1.99 28.49 -33.86
N GLN A 261 0.94 29.24 -33.70
CA GLN A 261 -0.44 28.85 -33.83
C GLN A 261 -1.10 29.64 -34.95
N ASP A 262 -2.27 29.24 -35.40
CA ASP A 262 -2.97 29.89 -36.51
C ASP A 262 -3.34 31.34 -36.23
N THR A 263 -3.50 31.73 -34.97
CA THR A 263 -3.82 33.10 -34.57
C THR A 263 -3.01 33.52 -33.32
N PRO A 264 -2.74 34.83 -33.14
CA PRO A 264 -2.04 35.36 -31.96
C PRO A 264 -2.77 35.03 -30.65
N GLU A 265 -4.08 34.90 -30.68
CA GLU A 265 -4.90 34.53 -29.52
C GLU A 265 -4.63 33.08 -29.08
N LEU A 266 -4.50 32.16 -30.05
CA LEU A 266 -4.13 30.78 -29.80
C LEU A 266 -2.70 30.65 -29.26
N GLU A 267 -1.77 31.47 -29.74
CA GLU A 267 -0.40 31.51 -29.20
C GLU A 267 -0.38 31.91 -27.71
N GLN A 268 -1.27 32.82 -27.32
CA GLN A 268 -1.41 33.23 -25.94
C GLN A 268 -2.06 32.11 -25.09
N LEU A 269 -3.07 31.42 -25.61
CA LEU A 269 -3.71 30.27 -24.98
C LEU A 269 -2.78 29.05 -24.85
N ALA A 270 -1.79 28.94 -25.76
CA ALA A 270 -0.76 27.90 -25.73
C ALA A 270 0.25 28.07 -24.59
N LYS A 271 0.32 29.25 -23.97
CA LYS A 271 1.29 29.58 -22.90
C LYS A 271 0.67 29.49 -21.51
N THR A 272 1.51 29.19 -20.54
CA THR A 272 1.19 29.30 -19.11
C THR A 272 1.26 30.76 -18.68
N GLU A 273 0.74 31.10 -17.49
CA GLU A 273 0.85 32.43 -16.88
C GLU A 273 2.31 32.95 -16.79
N LYS A 274 3.27 32.01 -16.69
CA LYS A 274 4.72 32.33 -16.66
C LYS A 274 5.37 32.41 -18.04
N GLY A 275 4.60 32.33 -19.13
CA GLY A 275 5.09 32.42 -20.49
C GLY A 275 5.68 31.12 -21.08
N TYR A 276 5.70 30.00 -20.37
CA TYR A 276 6.16 28.73 -20.93
C TYR A 276 5.06 28.05 -21.75
N GLN A 277 5.45 27.29 -22.78
CA GLN A 277 4.49 26.49 -23.55
C GLN A 277 3.83 25.45 -22.64
N LYS A 278 2.51 25.28 -22.77
CA LYS A 278 1.76 24.23 -22.05
C LYS A 278 2.18 22.86 -22.53
N GLN A 279 2.23 21.92 -21.59
CA GLN A 279 2.56 20.52 -21.88
C GLN A 279 1.49 19.60 -21.32
N ILE A 280 1.23 18.52 -22.04
CA ILE A 280 0.43 17.39 -21.56
C ILE A 280 1.29 16.14 -21.50
N LEU A 281 1.07 15.34 -20.44
CA LEU A 281 1.65 14.03 -20.31
C LEU A 281 0.58 13.01 -20.68
N TYR A 282 0.86 12.23 -21.71
CA TYR A 282 0.00 11.16 -22.16
C TYR A 282 0.66 9.83 -21.87
N ASN A 283 -0.06 8.92 -21.20
CA ASN A 283 0.39 7.56 -20.96
C ASN A 283 -0.38 6.62 -21.89
N PRO A 284 0.24 6.10 -22.95
CA PRO A 284 -0.42 5.23 -23.92
C PRO A 284 -0.89 3.91 -23.30
N THR A 285 -0.06 3.30 -22.44
CA THR A 285 -0.39 2.04 -21.75
C THR A 285 -1.61 2.20 -20.85
N TRP A 286 -1.65 3.29 -20.09
CA TRP A 286 -2.80 3.60 -19.25
C TRP A 286 -4.08 3.86 -20.07
N ALA A 287 -3.96 4.57 -21.21
CA ALA A 287 -5.08 4.78 -22.11
C ALA A 287 -5.60 3.47 -22.67
N TYR A 288 -4.71 2.58 -23.13
CA TYR A 288 -5.05 1.25 -23.61
C TYR A 288 -5.81 0.44 -22.54
N PHE A 289 -5.29 0.36 -21.31
CA PHE A 289 -5.98 -0.35 -20.24
C PHE A 289 -7.35 0.25 -19.92
N LYS A 290 -7.50 1.56 -19.94
CA LYS A 290 -8.80 2.21 -19.74
C LYS A 290 -9.84 1.79 -20.78
N GLU A 291 -9.47 1.76 -22.04
CA GLU A 291 -10.37 1.34 -23.12
C GLU A 291 -10.72 -0.16 -22.99
N LEU A 292 -9.74 -1.02 -22.72
CA LEU A 292 -9.96 -2.44 -22.48
C LEU A 292 -10.93 -2.67 -21.31
N ILE A 293 -10.69 -2.01 -20.16
CA ILE A 293 -11.56 -2.14 -18.99
C ILE A 293 -12.97 -1.60 -19.25
N LYS A 294 -13.10 -0.52 -20.00
CA LYS A 294 -14.42 -0.02 -20.42
C LYS A 294 -15.15 -1.04 -21.27
N ALA A 295 -14.49 -1.61 -22.25
CA ALA A 295 -15.08 -2.64 -23.13
C ALA A 295 -15.54 -3.85 -22.32
N GLU A 296 -14.69 -4.38 -21.44
CA GLU A 296 -15.00 -5.52 -20.58
C GLU A 296 -16.17 -5.25 -19.63
N LEU A 297 -16.19 -4.11 -18.94
CA LEU A 297 -17.27 -3.74 -18.02
C LEU A 297 -18.61 -3.46 -18.74
N HIS A 298 -18.58 -3.09 -20.03
CA HIS A 298 -19.78 -2.88 -20.84
C HIS A 298 -20.24 -4.15 -21.58
N SER A 299 -19.41 -5.20 -21.63
CA SER A 299 -19.83 -6.48 -22.16
C SER A 299 -20.99 -7.06 -21.34
N GLU A 300 -21.85 -7.86 -21.93
CA GLU A 300 -22.99 -8.48 -21.24
C GLU A 300 -22.53 -9.33 -20.05
N GLU A 301 -21.49 -10.15 -20.25
CA GLU A 301 -20.95 -11.00 -19.20
C GLU A 301 -20.24 -10.17 -18.12
N GLY A 302 -19.37 -9.23 -18.49
CA GLY A 302 -18.63 -8.38 -17.56
C GLY A 302 -19.54 -7.52 -16.70
N SER A 303 -20.55 -6.91 -17.30
CA SER A 303 -21.56 -6.12 -16.57
C SER A 303 -22.32 -6.98 -15.56
N ARG A 304 -22.75 -8.18 -15.97
CA ARG A 304 -23.44 -9.13 -15.09
C ARG A 304 -22.55 -9.59 -13.92
N LEU A 305 -21.28 -9.91 -14.19
CA LEU A 305 -20.34 -10.35 -13.18
C LEU A 305 -19.97 -9.21 -12.21
N TYR A 306 -19.73 -8.01 -12.73
CA TYR A 306 -19.44 -6.86 -11.89
C TYR A 306 -20.60 -6.49 -10.97
N ALA A 307 -21.85 -6.59 -11.45
CA ALA A 307 -23.03 -6.34 -10.62
C ALA A 307 -23.14 -7.30 -9.42
N LYS A 308 -22.64 -8.55 -9.56
CA LYS A 308 -22.63 -9.55 -8.48
C LYS A 308 -21.74 -9.13 -7.30
N ARG A 309 -20.75 -8.27 -7.51
CA ARG A 309 -19.87 -7.79 -6.43
C ARG A 309 -20.64 -7.28 -5.23
N LYS A 310 -21.66 -6.46 -5.45
CA LYS A 310 -22.48 -5.88 -4.37
C LYS A 310 -23.22 -6.91 -3.53
N ILE A 311 -23.71 -7.97 -4.16
CA ILE A 311 -24.51 -9.00 -3.48
C ILE A 311 -23.65 -10.15 -2.93
N ASP A 312 -22.37 -10.18 -3.28
CA ASP A 312 -21.46 -11.27 -2.90
C ASP A 312 -20.48 -10.82 -1.81
N VAL A 313 -19.74 -9.75 -2.06
CA VAL A 313 -18.67 -9.27 -1.17
C VAL A 313 -19.20 -8.42 -0.01
N GLU A 314 -20.04 -7.42 -0.31
CA GLU A 314 -20.53 -6.50 0.73
C GLU A 314 -21.26 -7.21 1.88
N PRO A 315 -22.12 -8.23 1.64
CA PRO A 315 -22.76 -8.97 2.72
C PRO A 315 -21.77 -9.76 3.60
N VAL A 316 -20.62 -10.20 3.08
CA VAL A 316 -19.61 -10.90 3.88
C VAL A 316 -19.07 -9.97 4.97
N PHE A 317 -18.62 -8.77 4.61
CA PHE A 317 -18.15 -7.79 5.59
C PHE A 317 -19.27 -7.22 6.45
N GLY A 318 -20.49 -7.06 5.90
CA GLY A 318 -21.66 -6.68 6.66
C GLY A 318 -21.99 -7.69 7.77
N ARG A 319 -21.96 -8.98 7.47
CA ARG A 319 -22.18 -10.07 8.46
C ARG A 319 -21.06 -10.13 9.49
N LEU A 320 -19.81 -9.95 9.09
CA LEU A 320 -18.67 -9.89 9.99
C LEU A 320 -18.88 -8.83 11.08
N LYS A 321 -19.36 -7.66 10.69
CA LYS A 321 -19.58 -6.54 11.62
C LYS A 321 -20.89 -6.68 12.42
N SER A 322 -22.00 -7.04 11.76
CA SER A 322 -23.34 -7.02 12.38
C SER A 322 -23.63 -8.29 13.20
N ILE A 323 -23.27 -9.47 12.70
CA ILE A 323 -23.58 -10.75 13.32
C ILE A 323 -22.46 -11.21 14.24
N PHE A 324 -21.22 -11.14 13.77
CA PHE A 324 -20.06 -11.56 14.56
C PHE A 324 -19.49 -10.45 15.45
N GLY A 325 -20.04 -9.22 15.34
CA GLY A 325 -19.66 -8.09 16.21
C GLY A 325 -18.24 -7.60 16.04
N VAL A 326 -17.55 -7.98 14.96
CA VAL A 326 -16.15 -7.66 14.73
C VAL A 326 -15.97 -6.20 14.35
N ARG A 327 -15.66 -5.37 15.35
CA ARG A 327 -15.34 -3.95 15.17
C ARG A 327 -13.86 -3.66 15.38
N ARG A 328 -13.16 -4.54 16.07
CA ARG A 328 -11.72 -4.49 16.34
C ARG A 328 -11.19 -5.90 16.50
N VAL A 329 -9.92 -6.10 16.23
CA VAL A 329 -9.19 -7.32 16.57
C VAL A 329 -8.81 -7.34 18.05
N HIS A 330 -8.75 -8.51 18.66
CA HIS A 330 -8.47 -8.69 20.09
C HIS A 330 -7.02 -9.02 20.37
N VAL A 331 -6.29 -9.45 19.33
CA VAL A 331 -4.87 -9.81 19.39
C VAL A 331 -4.01 -8.76 18.66
N ARG A 332 -2.69 -8.87 18.80
CA ARG A 332 -1.70 -7.99 18.18
C ARG A 332 -0.68 -8.78 17.39
N GLY A 333 -0.07 -8.14 16.40
CA GLY A 333 0.90 -8.75 15.51
C GLY A 333 0.24 -9.45 14.32
N HIS A 334 0.92 -9.43 13.19
CA HIS A 334 0.39 -9.86 11.90
C HIS A 334 -0.17 -11.30 11.95
N GLN A 335 0.62 -12.26 12.42
CA GLN A 335 0.23 -13.68 12.44
C GLN A 335 -0.97 -13.96 13.34
N ALA A 336 -1.02 -13.36 14.53
CA ALA A 336 -2.13 -13.56 15.45
C ALA A 336 -3.43 -12.95 14.90
N VAL A 337 -3.36 -11.77 14.31
CA VAL A 337 -4.52 -11.10 13.67
C VAL A 337 -4.98 -11.90 12.46
N GLN A 338 -4.07 -12.40 11.62
CA GLN A 338 -4.40 -13.27 10.49
C GLN A 338 -5.14 -14.53 10.95
N THR A 339 -4.68 -15.15 12.03
CA THR A 339 -5.34 -16.32 12.62
C THR A 339 -6.74 -15.98 13.15
N GLU A 340 -6.91 -14.88 13.90
CA GLU A 340 -8.22 -14.44 14.40
C GLU A 340 -9.21 -14.22 13.26
N VAL A 341 -8.80 -13.48 12.21
CA VAL A 341 -9.62 -13.21 11.03
C VAL A 341 -9.96 -14.51 10.28
N GLY A 342 -9.02 -15.45 10.21
CA GLY A 342 -9.23 -16.76 9.59
C GLY A 342 -10.32 -17.58 10.29
N PHE A 343 -10.29 -17.63 11.61
CA PHE A 343 -11.35 -18.30 12.39
C PHE A 343 -12.72 -17.65 12.17
N LEU A 344 -12.78 -16.34 12.07
CA LEU A 344 -14.02 -15.61 11.80
C LEU A 344 -14.59 -15.96 10.41
N PHE A 345 -13.77 -15.94 9.37
CA PHE A 345 -14.19 -16.28 8.01
C PHE A 345 -14.57 -17.76 7.88
N MET A 346 -13.83 -18.68 8.54
CA MET A 346 -14.19 -20.09 8.61
C MET A 346 -15.56 -20.27 9.26
N SER A 347 -15.82 -19.62 10.39
CA SER A 347 -17.11 -19.67 11.10
C SER A 347 -18.25 -19.12 10.24
N MET A 348 -18.00 -18.07 9.45
CA MET A 348 -18.97 -17.52 8.50
C MET A 348 -19.28 -18.52 7.38
N ASN A 349 -18.28 -19.17 6.82
CA ASN A 349 -18.45 -20.18 5.78
C ASN A 349 -19.25 -21.39 6.30
N LEU A 350 -18.91 -21.89 7.49
CA LEU A 350 -19.63 -22.99 8.14
C LEU A 350 -21.10 -22.63 8.42
N THR A 351 -21.36 -21.42 8.94
CA THR A 351 -22.73 -20.93 9.19
C THR A 351 -23.55 -20.86 7.90
N LYS A 352 -22.93 -20.45 6.81
CA LYS A 352 -23.59 -20.40 5.49
C LYS A 352 -23.85 -21.78 4.96
N LEU A 353 -22.86 -22.67 5.05
CA LEU A 353 -22.99 -24.07 4.63
C LEU A 353 -24.14 -24.76 5.37
N ALA A 354 -24.20 -24.62 6.69
CA ALA A 354 -25.27 -25.18 7.53
C ALA A 354 -26.67 -24.68 7.08
N LYS A 355 -26.82 -23.38 6.79
CA LYS A 355 -28.07 -22.79 6.30
C LYS A 355 -28.45 -23.36 4.93
N ASN A 356 -27.51 -23.49 4.01
CA ASN A 356 -27.74 -24.05 2.69
C ASN A 356 -28.17 -25.53 2.78
N LEU A 357 -27.48 -26.33 3.60
CA LEU A 357 -27.86 -27.73 3.84
C LEU A 357 -29.27 -27.83 4.46
N ALA A 358 -29.57 -27.03 5.49
CA ALA A 358 -30.91 -27.00 6.07
C ALA A 358 -31.99 -26.66 5.04
N SER A 359 -31.74 -25.70 4.14
CA SER A 359 -32.69 -25.32 3.10
C SER A 359 -32.92 -26.43 2.06
N ILE A 360 -31.90 -27.22 1.75
CA ILE A 360 -32.01 -28.38 0.85
C ILE A 360 -32.85 -29.49 1.51
N ILE A 361 -32.59 -29.75 2.77
CA ILE A 361 -33.31 -30.76 3.56
C ILE A 361 -34.81 -30.38 3.64
N THR A 362 -35.13 -29.11 3.93
CA THR A 362 -36.52 -28.66 4.03
C THR A 362 -37.26 -28.63 2.70
N LYS A 363 -36.56 -28.40 1.58
CA LYS A 363 -37.16 -28.43 0.23
C LYS A 363 -37.41 -29.85 -0.27
N ASN A 364 -36.63 -30.83 0.19
CA ASN A 364 -36.74 -32.22 -0.21
C ASN A 364 -37.56 -33.07 0.78
N GLN A 365 -38.55 -32.48 1.46
CA GLN A 365 -39.32 -33.18 2.48
C GLN A 365 -39.88 -34.54 2.00
N LYS A 366 -39.17 -35.62 2.37
CA LYS A 366 -39.77 -36.89 2.84
C LYS A 366 -39.30 -37.07 4.29
N PRO A 367 -40.21 -37.31 5.25
CA PRO A 367 -39.87 -37.45 6.65
C PRO A 367 -39.05 -38.71 6.87
N HIS A 368 -38.09 -38.66 7.73
CA HIS A 368 -37.18 -39.68 8.22
C HIS A 368 -35.77 -39.73 7.60
N ARG A 369 -34.92 -38.86 8.13
CA ARG A 369 -33.53 -39.20 8.49
C ARG A 369 -32.94 -38.05 9.27
N HIS A 370 -32.58 -38.26 10.52
CA HIS A 370 -31.79 -37.29 11.30
C HIS A 370 -30.36 -37.28 10.81
N PHE A 371 -29.89 -36.12 10.32
CA PHE A 371 -28.48 -35.93 10.05
C PHE A 371 -27.85 -35.22 11.24
N HIS A 372 -26.93 -35.87 11.89
CA HIS A 372 -26.08 -35.29 12.92
C HIS A 372 -24.78 -34.84 12.23
N VAL A 373 -24.52 -33.53 12.21
CA VAL A 373 -23.22 -32.98 11.85
C VAL A 373 -22.43 -32.84 13.16
N LEU A 374 -21.47 -33.74 13.37
CA LEU A 374 -20.59 -33.66 14.51
C LEU A 374 -19.32 -32.89 14.07
N ILE A 375 -19.14 -31.68 14.57
CA ILE A 375 -17.89 -30.93 14.40
C ILE A 375 -17.06 -31.16 15.66
N VAL A 376 -15.98 -31.93 15.53
CA VAL A 376 -15.05 -32.22 16.65
C VAL A 376 -13.82 -31.33 16.45
N PHE A 377 -13.62 -30.38 17.36
CA PHE A 377 -12.38 -29.65 17.48
C PHE A 377 -11.41 -30.39 18.37
N LYS A 378 -10.32 -30.92 17.85
CA LYS A 378 -9.16 -31.37 18.60
C LYS A 378 -7.98 -30.45 18.27
N TYR A 379 -6.97 -30.42 19.10
CA TYR A 379 -5.78 -29.53 18.99
C TYR A 379 -5.07 -29.53 17.62
N GLU A 380 -5.36 -30.56 16.84
CA GLU A 380 -5.14 -30.56 15.37
C GLU A 380 -6.51 -30.56 14.73
N ILE A 381 -6.86 -29.48 14.01
CA ILE A 381 -8.18 -29.31 13.41
C ILE A 381 -8.35 -30.36 12.31
N THR A 382 -8.94 -31.48 12.63
CA THR A 382 -9.37 -32.48 11.67
C THR A 382 -10.89 -32.37 11.55
N VAL A 383 -11.35 -31.79 10.46
CA VAL A 383 -12.78 -31.73 10.12
C VAL A 383 -13.11 -32.98 9.31
N TRP A 384 -13.78 -33.93 9.93
CA TRP A 384 -14.29 -35.10 9.23
C TRP A 384 -15.74 -34.88 8.82
N PHE A 385 -15.95 -34.85 7.52
CA PHE A 385 -17.29 -34.89 6.94
C PHE A 385 -17.63 -36.33 6.58
N TYR A 386 -18.60 -36.92 7.24
CA TYR A 386 -19.18 -38.19 6.83
C TYR A 386 -20.30 -37.90 5.84
N PHE A 387 -20.02 -38.04 4.56
CA PHE A 387 -21.04 -38.14 3.51
C PHE A 387 -21.40 -39.58 3.26
N ASN A 388 -22.69 -39.94 3.46
CA ASN A 388 -23.18 -41.21 2.99
C ASN A 388 -23.32 -41.13 1.46
N ALA A 389 -22.54 -41.93 0.74
CA ALA A 389 -22.26 -41.83 -0.68
C ALA A 389 -23.47 -42.19 -1.62
N SER A 390 -24.70 -42.09 -1.17
CA SER A 390 -25.88 -42.47 -1.94
C SER A 390 -26.63 -41.29 -2.55
N PHE A 391 -26.12 -40.06 -2.50
CA PHE A 391 -26.76 -38.90 -3.13
C PHE A 391 -25.72 -37.96 -3.75
N CYS A 392 -25.25 -38.38 -4.93
CA CYS A 392 -24.74 -37.42 -5.93
C CYS A 392 -25.86 -37.20 -6.95
N PRO A 393 -26.54 -36.05 -6.98
CA PRO A 393 -27.44 -35.77 -8.11
C PRO A 393 -26.56 -35.55 -9.34
N ALA A 394 -26.72 -36.36 -10.33
CA ALA A 394 -26.03 -36.36 -11.64
C ALA A 394 -26.31 -35.11 -12.50
N SER A 395 -26.61 -33.97 -11.90
CA SER A 395 -26.93 -32.70 -12.59
C SER A 395 -26.19 -31.46 -12.07
N PHE A 396 -25.11 -31.63 -11.32
CA PHE A 396 -24.20 -30.50 -11.05
C PHE A 396 -23.07 -30.53 -12.09
N SER A 397 -23.29 -29.84 -13.20
CA SER A 397 -22.21 -29.48 -14.12
C SER A 397 -21.26 -28.52 -13.37
N CYS A 398 -20.05 -29.00 -13.08
CA CYS A 398 -18.98 -28.21 -12.48
C CYS A 398 -18.55 -27.00 -13.33
N ASP A 399 -18.94 -26.95 -14.59
CA ASP A 399 -18.41 -25.98 -15.56
C ASP A 399 -18.83 -24.54 -15.38
N ASN A 400 -19.79 -24.26 -14.49
CA ASN A 400 -20.27 -22.89 -14.24
C ASN A 400 -19.95 -22.32 -12.85
N PHE A 401 -19.24 -23.06 -11.99
CA PHE A 401 -19.09 -22.65 -10.58
C PHE A 401 -17.87 -21.73 -10.32
N PHE A 402 -16.85 -21.73 -11.18
CA PHE A 402 -15.57 -21.07 -10.96
C PHE A 402 -15.19 -20.07 -12.05
N LYS A 403 -16.14 -19.27 -12.53
CA LYS A 403 -15.82 -18.30 -13.59
C LYS A 403 -15.13 -17.03 -13.09
N PHE A 404 -15.29 -16.66 -11.83
CA PHE A 404 -14.79 -15.38 -11.32
C PHE A 404 -14.48 -15.42 -9.81
N ILE A 405 -13.55 -14.57 -9.40
CA ILE A 405 -13.22 -14.29 -8.02
C ILE A 405 -13.55 -12.81 -7.70
N LEU A 406 -14.19 -12.57 -6.57
CA LEU A 406 -14.60 -11.25 -6.11
C LEU A 406 -13.67 -10.80 -4.97
N LEU A 407 -13.12 -9.60 -5.10
CA LEU A 407 -12.20 -9.02 -4.14
C LEU A 407 -12.80 -7.79 -3.45
N SER A 408 -12.47 -7.64 -2.18
CA SER A 408 -12.85 -6.49 -1.35
C SER A 408 -11.79 -6.20 -0.31
#